data_1fc5506dc1334291f4375ac0a043e03a
#
_entry.id   1fc5506dc1334291f4375ac0a043e03a
#
_cell.length_a   1.000
_cell.length_b   1.000
_cell.length_c   1.000
_cell.angle_alpha   90.00
_cell.angle_beta   90.00
_cell.angle_gamma   90.00
#
_symmetry.space_group_name_H-M   'P 1'
#
loop_
_entity.id
_entity.type
_entity.pdbx_description
1 polymer ?
#
loop_
_entity_poly.entity_id
_entity_poly.type
_entity_poly.pdbx_seq_one_letter_code
_entity_poly.pdbx_strand_id
1 'polypeptide(L)'
;MAEAPLTVVIDPNVLVSAFVSELGVPYALVSAWVARRFELVVSPELLAELREVLSRDKFRRYGSDAEVEVFLRRFATARLVADPPAQRIVAADPDDDYLMALARCAKADYVASGDRHLTQLEDAVPPVLSPRAFYELLAEQLNWP
;
A
#
# COMPACT_ATOMS: atom_id res chain seq x y z
N MET A 1 6.69 -20.75 -18.36
CA MET A 1 6.01 -20.63 -17.08
C MET A 1 5.93 -19.18 -16.68
N ALA A 2 4.76 -18.73 -16.27
CA ALA A 2 4.62 -17.39 -15.72
C ALA A 2 5.25 -17.35 -14.34
N GLU A 3 6.06 -16.35 -14.07
CA GLU A 3 6.57 -16.11 -12.73
C GLU A 3 5.41 -15.69 -11.81
N ALA A 4 5.53 -16.03 -10.54
CA ALA A 4 4.58 -15.56 -9.54
C ALA A 4 4.60 -14.02 -9.52
N PRO A 5 3.44 -13.35 -9.43
CA PRO A 5 3.42 -11.89 -9.36
C PRO A 5 4.11 -11.41 -8.08
N LEU A 6 4.67 -10.19 -8.15
CA LEU A 6 5.17 -9.52 -6.94
C LEU A 6 4.03 -9.35 -5.95
N THR A 7 4.30 -9.58 -4.69
CA THR A 7 3.36 -9.38 -3.59
C THR A 7 3.81 -8.16 -2.79
N VAL A 8 2.93 -7.20 -2.61
CA VAL A 8 3.29 -5.89 -2.06
C VAL A 8 2.26 -5.43 -1.04
N VAL A 9 2.74 -4.85 0.05
CA VAL A 9 1.92 -4.08 0.99
C VAL A 9 2.16 -2.61 0.72
N ILE A 10 1.10 -1.84 0.56
CA ILE A 10 1.19 -0.39 0.34
C ILE A 10 0.66 0.33 1.58
N ASP A 11 1.46 1.27 2.09
CA ASP A 11 1.07 2.12 3.22
C ASP A 11 -0.26 2.82 2.91
N PRO A 12 -1.23 2.80 3.84
CA PRO A 12 -2.51 3.51 3.63
C PRO A 12 -2.35 4.96 3.22
N ASN A 13 -1.32 5.66 3.67
CA ASN A 13 -1.08 7.05 3.30
C ASN A 13 -0.83 7.19 1.80
N VAL A 14 -0.19 6.22 1.18
CA VAL A 14 0.00 6.19 -0.28
C VAL A 14 -1.34 5.97 -0.98
N LEU A 15 -2.17 5.08 -0.44
CA LEU A 15 -3.51 4.81 -0.99
C LEU A 15 -4.42 6.03 -0.87
N VAL A 16 -4.34 6.77 0.25
CA VAL A 16 -5.05 8.04 0.41
C VAL A 16 -4.62 9.04 -0.66
N SER A 17 -3.32 9.14 -0.92
CA SER A 17 -2.80 10.04 -1.95
C SER A 17 -3.31 9.66 -3.35
N ALA A 18 -3.51 8.38 -3.61
CA ALA A 18 -4.09 7.92 -4.87
C ALA A 18 -5.53 8.38 -5.04
N PHE A 19 -6.30 8.43 -3.95
CA PHE A 19 -7.67 8.97 -3.98
C PHE A 19 -7.67 10.49 -4.23
N VAL A 20 -6.71 11.19 -3.63
CA VAL A 20 -6.65 12.66 -3.71
C VAL A 20 -6.29 13.16 -5.10
N SER A 21 -5.41 12.48 -5.82
CA SER A 21 -4.93 12.95 -7.13
C SER A 21 -4.70 11.80 -8.09
N GLU A 22 -5.24 11.94 -9.30
CA GLU A 22 -5.03 10.99 -10.38
C GLU A 22 -3.71 11.22 -11.12
N LEU A 23 -2.99 12.31 -10.81
CA LEU A 23 -1.81 12.72 -11.55
C LEU A 23 -0.49 12.23 -10.94
N GLY A 24 -0.55 11.64 -9.76
CA GLY A 24 0.66 11.27 -9.03
C GLY A 24 1.04 9.80 -9.14
N VAL A 25 2.21 9.50 -8.62
CA VAL A 25 2.72 8.12 -8.55
C VAL A 25 1.77 7.21 -7.77
N PRO A 26 1.20 7.62 -6.62
CA PRO A 26 0.26 6.75 -5.90
C PRO A 26 -0.90 6.26 -6.76
N TYR A 27 -1.50 7.13 -7.55
CA TYR A 27 -2.57 6.74 -8.47
C TYR A 27 -2.06 5.73 -9.52
N ALA A 28 -0.86 5.97 -10.06
CA ALA A 28 -0.25 5.06 -11.03
C ALA A 28 -0.04 3.66 -10.43
N LEU A 29 0.34 3.59 -9.15
CA LEU A 29 0.51 2.30 -8.46
C LEU A 29 -0.82 1.58 -8.30
N VAL A 30 -1.89 2.27 -7.90
CA VAL A 30 -3.21 1.65 -7.79
C VAL A 30 -3.67 1.18 -9.18
N SER A 31 -3.43 1.96 -10.22
CA SER A 31 -3.77 1.58 -11.60
C SER A 31 -3.02 0.33 -12.05
N ALA A 32 -1.73 0.22 -11.69
CA ALA A 32 -0.93 -0.96 -11.99
C ALA A 32 -1.50 -2.20 -11.29
N TRP A 33 -1.92 -2.04 -10.03
CA TRP A 33 -2.56 -3.13 -9.30
C TRP A 33 -3.88 -3.54 -9.95
N VAL A 34 -4.73 -2.59 -10.33
CA VAL A 34 -6.00 -2.88 -11.01
C VAL A 34 -5.74 -3.62 -12.33
N ALA A 35 -4.64 -3.29 -13.01
CA ALA A 35 -4.19 -3.98 -14.22
C ALA A 35 -3.48 -5.31 -13.92
N ARG A 36 -3.46 -5.74 -12.66
CA ARG A 36 -2.89 -7.02 -12.21
C ARG A 36 -1.39 -7.15 -12.47
N ARG A 37 -0.65 -6.05 -12.32
CA ARG A 37 0.80 -6.07 -12.47
C ARG A 37 1.51 -6.56 -11.22
N PHE A 38 0.84 -6.54 -10.08
CA PHE A 38 1.32 -7.11 -8.83
C PHE A 38 0.11 -7.49 -7.98
N GLU A 39 0.37 -8.29 -6.93
CA GLU A 39 -0.65 -8.67 -5.96
C GLU A 39 -0.56 -7.73 -4.77
N LEU A 40 -1.67 -7.08 -4.44
CA LEU A 40 -1.75 -6.20 -3.28
C LEU A 40 -2.28 -6.98 -2.09
N VAL A 41 -1.56 -6.89 -0.97
CA VAL A 41 -1.99 -7.47 0.31
C VAL A 41 -2.61 -6.38 1.16
N VAL A 42 -3.76 -6.65 1.72
CA VAL A 42 -4.45 -5.78 2.69
C VAL A 42 -4.82 -6.60 3.92
N SER A 43 -5.11 -5.90 5.01
CA SER A 43 -5.62 -6.50 6.23
C SER A 43 -6.84 -5.75 6.71
N PRO A 44 -7.63 -6.33 7.64
CA PRO A 44 -8.75 -5.60 8.24
C PRO A 44 -8.31 -4.27 8.88
N GLU A 45 -7.18 -4.25 9.58
CA GLU A 45 -6.67 -3.03 10.20
C GLU A 45 -6.27 -1.98 9.16
N LEU A 46 -5.59 -2.39 8.09
CA LEU A 46 -5.19 -1.50 7.01
C LEU A 46 -6.42 -0.87 6.34
N LEU A 47 -7.43 -1.69 6.04
CA LEU A 47 -8.66 -1.21 5.41
C LEU A 47 -9.45 -0.28 6.34
N ALA A 48 -9.49 -0.59 7.63
CA ALA A 48 -10.15 0.26 8.63
C ALA A 48 -9.46 1.62 8.74
N GLU A 49 -8.13 1.66 8.75
CA GLU A 49 -7.38 2.91 8.77
C GLU A 49 -7.65 3.73 7.50
N LEU A 50 -7.62 3.08 6.34
CA LEU A 50 -7.88 3.75 5.08
C LEU A 50 -9.28 4.38 5.07
N ARG A 51 -10.30 3.63 5.50
CA ARG A 51 -11.67 4.13 5.59
C ARG A 51 -11.79 5.30 6.57
N GLU A 52 -11.17 5.17 7.74
CA GLU A 52 -11.22 6.22 8.77
C GLU A 52 -10.62 7.52 8.23
N VAL A 53 -9.44 7.43 7.62
CA VAL A 53 -8.78 8.62 7.08
C VAL A 53 -9.61 9.27 5.98
N LEU A 54 -10.12 8.48 5.02
CA LEU A 54 -10.90 9.01 3.90
C LEU A 54 -12.27 9.52 4.32
N SER A 55 -12.76 9.18 5.52
CA SER A 55 -14.02 9.71 6.04
C SER A 55 -13.89 11.11 6.64
N ARG A 56 -12.68 11.61 6.81
CA ARG A 56 -12.46 12.95 7.38
C ARG A 56 -12.92 14.03 6.42
N ASP A 57 -13.50 15.09 6.98
CA ASP A 57 -14.10 16.20 6.20
C ASP A 57 -13.12 16.82 5.21
N LYS A 58 -11.84 16.90 5.57
CA LYS A 58 -10.83 17.51 4.69
C LYS A 58 -10.70 16.83 3.33
N PHE A 59 -11.15 15.58 3.21
CA PHE A 59 -11.10 14.87 1.94
C PHE A 59 -12.34 15.03 1.08
N ARG A 60 -13.41 15.68 1.60
CA ARG A 60 -14.66 15.88 0.84
C ARG A 60 -14.44 16.73 -0.41
N ARG A 61 -13.43 17.59 -0.41
CA ARG A 61 -13.07 18.38 -1.59
C ARG A 61 -12.52 17.52 -2.74
N TYR A 62 -12.04 16.32 -2.45
CA TYR A 62 -11.48 15.42 -3.44
C TYR A 62 -12.44 14.32 -3.89
N GLY A 63 -13.51 14.12 -3.15
CA GLY A 63 -14.54 13.16 -3.49
C GLY A 63 -15.60 13.07 -2.42
N SER A 64 -16.80 12.70 -2.83
CA SER A 64 -17.95 12.51 -1.94
C SER A 64 -17.79 11.20 -1.14
N ASP A 65 -18.65 11.03 -0.13
CA ASP A 65 -18.71 9.77 0.60
C ASP A 65 -19.00 8.58 -0.33
N ALA A 66 -19.87 8.78 -1.32
CA ALA A 66 -20.18 7.75 -2.30
C ALA A 66 -18.96 7.39 -3.14
N GLU A 67 -18.16 8.38 -3.53
CA GLU A 67 -16.92 8.14 -4.28
C GLU A 67 -15.87 7.41 -3.45
N VAL A 68 -15.80 7.72 -2.15
CA VAL A 68 -14.93 6.98 -1.22
C VAL A 68 -15.35 5.51 -1.18
N GLU A 69 -16.65 5.23 -1.08
CA GLU A 69 -17.13 3.84 -1.06
C GLU A 69 -16.79 3.11 -2.36
N VAL A 70 -16.90 3.76 -3.50
CA VAL A 70 -16.50 3.17 -4.79
C VAL A 70 -15.02 2.84 -4.80
N PHE A 71 -14.19 3.76 -4.31
CA PHE A 71 -12.74 3.54 -4.21
C PHE A 71 -12.41 2.35 -3.30
N LEU A 72 -13.04 2.31 -2.12
CA LEU A 72 -12.78 1.25 -1.15
C LEU A 72 -13.21 -0.13 -1.65
N ARG A 73 -14.27 -0.22 -2.47
CA ARG A 73 -14.71 -1.50 -3.04
C ARG A 73 -13.65 -2.17 -3.89
N ARG A 74 -12.75 -1.41 -4.49
CA ARG A 74 -11.66 -1.96 -5.31
C ARG A 74 -10.80 -2.93 -4.50
N PHE A 75 -10.66 -2.66 -3.20
CA PHE A 75 -9.80 -3.47 -2.34
C PHE A 75 -10.42 -4.80 -1.95
N ALA A 76 -11.69 -5.06 -2.30
CA ALA A 76 -12.30 -6.36 -2.12
C ALA A 76 -11.62 -7.45 -2.98
N THR A 77 -10.93 -7.06 -4.05
CA THR A 77 -10.19 -8.00 -4.92
C THR A 77 -8.74 -8.19 -4.49
N ALA A 78 -8.28 -7.44 -3.48
CA ALA A 78 -6.94 -7.62 -2.93
C ALA A 78 -6.87 -8.89 -2.08
N ARG A 79 -5.65 -9.37 -1.87
CA ARG A 79 -5.44 -10.51 -0.98
C ARG A 79 -5.60 -10.06 0.47
N LEU A 80 -6.64 -10.54 1.12
CA LEU A 80 -6.91 -10.23 2.52
C LEU A 80 -6.15 -11.18 3.43
N VAL A 81 -5.31 -10.64 4.29
CA VAL A 81 -4.53 -11.39 5.27
C VAL A 81 -4.90 -10.87 6.65
N ALA A 82 -5.12 -11.80 7.59
CA ALA A 82 -5.43 -11.43 8.97
C ALA A 82 -4.26 -10.65 9.59
N ASP A 83 -4.58 -9.65 10.41
CA ASP A 83 -3.56 -8.87 11.07
C ASP A 83 -2.78 -9.74 12.05
N PRO A 84 -1.44 -9.83 11.92
CA PRO A 84 -0.62 -10.57 12.86
C PRO A 84 -0.49 -9.79 14.17
N PRO A 85 -0.07 -10.46 15.27
CA PRO A 85 0.25 -9.76 16.50
C PRO A 85 1.30 -8.68 16.26
N ALA A 86 1.16 -7.54 16.96
CA ALA A 86 2.10 -6.44 16.84
C ALA A 86 3.51 -6.88 17.26
N GLN A 87 4.49 -6.51 16.45
CA GLN A 87 5.91 -6.78 16.71
C GLN A 87 6.66 -5.45 16.69
N ARG A 88 7.62 -5.30 17.60
CA ARG A 88 8.40 -4.08 17.67
C ARG A 88 9.51 -4.12 16.62
N ILE A 89 9.23 -3.59 15.45
CA ILE A 89 10.13 -3.60 14.29
C ILE A 89 10.67 -2.19 14.01
N VAL A 90 9.80 -1.18 14.12
CA VAL A 90 10.14 0.21 13.86
C VAL A 90 10.19 0.96 15.17
N ALA A 91 11.40 1.30 15.64
CA ALA A 91 11.58 1.93 16.94
C ALA A 91 10.99 3.34 17.00
N ALA A 92 10.99 4.06 15.88
CA ALA A 92 10.56 5.46 15.82
C ALA A 92 9.05 5.64 15.76
N ASP A 93 8.32 4.66 15.19
CA ASP A 93 6.87 4.77 15.04
C ASP A 93 6.20 3.40 15.19
N PRO A 94 5.56 3.16 16.37
CA PRO A 94 4.86 1.90 16.60
C PRO A 94 3.72 1.62 15.63
N ASP A 95 3.11 2.66 15.04
CA ASP A 95 2.01 2.47 14.10
C ASP A 95 2.48 1.83 12.79
N ASP A 96 3.77 1.98 12.45
CA ASP A 96 4.34 1.36 11.26
C ASP A 96 4.73 -0.10 11.48
N ASP A 97 4.82 -0.54 12.74
CA ASP A 97 5.18 -1.93 13.04
C ASP A 97 4.19 -2.91 12.44
N TYR A 98 2.90 -2.56 12.38
CA TYR A 98 1.90 -3.48 11.85
C TYR A 98 2.06 -3.70 10.33
N LEU A 99 2.50 -2.69 9.59
CA LEU A 99 2.75 -2.83 8.15
C LEU A 99 3.87 -3.83 7.87
N MET A 100 4.95 -3.73 8.64
CA MET A 100 6.06 -4.66 8.48
C MET A 100 5.69 -6.07 8.93
N ALA A 101 4.93 -6.19 10.04
CA ALA A 101 4.45 -7.48 10.51
C ALA A 101 3.50 -8.13 9.50
N LEU A 102 2.60 -7.34 8.92
CA LEU A 102 1.69 -7.81 7.87
C LEU A 102 2.48 -8.30 6.65
N ALA A 103 3.46 -7.52 6.20
CA ALA A 103 4.27 -7.87 5.04
C ALA A 103 5.04 -9.17 5.25
N ARG A 104 5.59 -9.36 6.44
CA ARG A 104 6.30 -10.61 6.78
C ARG A 104 5.35 -11.80 6.83
N CYS A 105 4.18 -11.62 7.45
CA CYS A 105 3.17 -12.68 7.54
C CYS A 105 2.69 -13.11 6.15
N ALA A 106 2.50 -12.16 5.25
CA ALA A 106 2.05 -12.40 3.89
C ALA A 106 3.17 -12.85 2.95
N LYS A 107 4.42 -12.83 3.41
CA LYS A 107 5.62 -13.08 2.58
C LYS A 107 5.67 -12.13 1.39
N ALA A 108 5.38 -10.86 1.64
CA ALA A 108 5.42 -9.83 0.62
C ALA A 108 6.87 -9.61 0.15
N ASP A 109 7.01 -9.25 -1.11
CA ASP A 109 8.31 -8.94 -1.69
C ASP A 109 8.76 -7.54 -1.31
N TYR A 110 7.82 -6.60 -1.17
CA TYR A 110 8.11 -5.20 -0.86
C TYR A 110 7.01 -4.58 -0.02
N VAL A 111 7.40 -3.53 0.72
CA VAL A 111 6.47 -2.55 1.30
C VAL A 111 6.71 -1.23 0.56
N ALA A 112 5.64 -0.60 0.07
CA ALA A 112 5.72 0.73 -0.52
C ALA A 112 5.21 1.76 0.48
N SER A 113 6.05 2.71 0.86
CA SER A 113 5.71 3.75 1.84
C SER A 113 6.48 5.04 1.55
N GLY A 114 5.81 6.17 1.81
CA GLY A 114 6.47 7.48 1.75
C GLY A 114 7.11 7.88 3.07
N ASP A 115 6.98 7.07 4.11
CA ASP A 115 7.51 7.37 5.43
C ASP A 115 9.01 7.10 5.49
N ARG A 116 9.79 8.13 5.84
CA ARG A 116 11.24 8.01 5.95
C ARG A 116 11.67 7.03 7.04
N HIS A 117 10.90 6.91 8.11
CA HIS A 117 11.23 5.95 9.17
C HIS A 117 11.23 4.52 8.65
N LEU A 118 10.39 4.22 7.66
CA LEU A 118 10.36 2.91 7.02
C LEU A 118 11.39 2.80 5.89
N THR A 119 11.47 3.79 5.00
CA THR A 119 12.36 3.72 3.83
C THR A 119 13.84 3.77 4.20
N GLN A 120 14.17 4.30 5.36
CA GLN A 120 15.56 4.38 5.85
C GLN A 120 15.96 3.19 6.73
N LEU A 121 15.07 2.22 6.94
CA LEU A 121 15.44 1.01 7.67
C LEU A 121 16.49 0.23 6.88
N GLU A 122 17.63 -0.01 7.52
CA GLU A 122 18.64 -0.88 6.96
C GLU A 122 18.23 -2.34 7.18
N ASP A 123 18.50 -3.18 6.18
CA ASP A 123 18.24 -4.60 6.26
C ASP A 123 16.77 -4.95 6.58
N ALA A 124 15.82 -4.09 6.16
CA ALA A 124 14.40 -4.36 6.33
C ALA A 124 13.99 -5.62 5.54
N VAL A 125 13.17 -6.45 6.16
CA VAL A 125 12.62 -7.66 5.53
C VAL A 125 11.09 -7.62 5.68
N PRO A 126 10.37 -7.47 4.59
CA PRO A 126 10.83 -7.22 3.22
C PRO A 126 11.42 -5.81 3.04
N PRO A 127 12.13 -5.54 1.94
CA PRO A 127 12.62 -4.20 1.66
C PRO A 127 11.48 -3.19 1.55
N VAL A 128 11.73 -1.98 2.02
CA VAL A 128 10.76 -0.87 1.93
C VAL A 128 11.21 0.08 0.81
N LEU A 129 10.32 0.33 -0.13
CA LEU A 129 10.57 1.24 -1.25
C LEU A 129 9.66 2.46 -1.14
N SER A 130 10.15 3.62 -1.57
CA SER A 130 9.27 4.76 -1.76
C SER A 130 8.28 4.45 -2.90
N PRO A 131 7.15 5.16 -2.98
CA PRO A 131 6.23 4.98 -4.10
C PRO A 131 6.93 5.16 -5.45
N ARG A 132 7.80 6.14 -5.57
CA ARG A 132 8.55 6.39 -6.81
C ARG A 132 9.48 5.22 -7.14
N ALA A 133 10.23 4.73 -6.16
CA ALA A 133 11.15 3.63 -6.37
C ALA A 133 10.40 2.36 -6.79
N PHE A 134 9.24 2.10 -6.19
CA PHE A 134 8.42 0.95 -6.57
C PHE A 134 7.85 1.13 -7.98
N TYR A 135 7.38 2.33 -8.32
CA TYR A 135 6.91 2.63 -9.67
C TYR A 135 8.00 2.36 -10.71
N GLU A 136 9.22 2.83 -10.45
CA GLU A 136 10.35 2.60 -11.36
C GLU A 136 10.68 1.11 -11.51
N LEU A 137 10.58 0.36 -10.43
CA LEU A 137 10.75 -1.09 -10.46
C LEU A 137 9.70 -1.76 -11.35
N LEU A 138 8.44 -1.35 -11.25
CA LEU A 138 7.37 -1.87 -12.11
C LEU A 138 7.61 -1.54 -13.57
N ALA A 139 8.03 -0.29 -13.85
CA ALA A 139 8.29 0.15 -15.22
C ALA A 139 9.44 -0.64 -15.84
N GLU A 140 10.49 -0.89 -15.05
CA GLU A 140 11.69 -1.59 -15.53
C GLU A 140 11.47 -3.09 -15.67
N GLN A 141 10.90 -3.73 -14.64
CA GLN A 141 10.80 -5.19 -14.60
C GLN A 141 9.55 -5.73 -15.29
N LEU A 142 8.46 -4.99 -15.26
CA LEU A 142 7.15 -5.45 -15.74
C LEU A 142 6.66 -4.67 -16.96
N ASN A 143 7.48 -3.80 -17.53
CA ASN A 143 7.12 -2.96 -18.68
C ASN A 143 5.83 -2.17 -18.44
N TRP A 144 5.60 -1.73 -17.22
CA TRP A 144 4.45 -0.89 -16.90
C TRP A 144 4.77 0.55 -17.25
N PRO A 145 3.93 1.22 -18.10
CA PRO A 145 4.22 2.58 -18.57
C PRO A 145 4.10 3.67 -17.47
#